data_aca5c81afbe7310c08d59896b575d58a
#
_entry.id   aca5c81afbe7310c08d59896b575d58a
#
_cell.length_a   1.000
_cell.length_b   1.000
_cell.length_c   1.000
_cell.angle_alpha   90.00
_cell.angle_beta   90.00
_cell.angle_gamma   90.00
#
_symmetry.space_group_name_H-M   'P 1'
#
loop_
_entity.id
_entity.type
_entity.pdbx_description
1 polymer ?
#
loop_
_entity_poly.entity_id
_entity_poly.type
_entity_poly.pdbx_seq_one_letter_code
_entity_poly.pdbx_strand_id
1 'polypeptide(L)'
;AELSLPEARKWGGIIQVKNRNITGISIIGVPFSYANLPAGTISYGRFFSQFEDQYSTNSAVLGWNVASTLFPDGDAIGRNIKIGGRSFEVVGVIIKRGNMMMDFVDNQVIIPISTFFGIYGSIGRSVSIAVKAGKAELMDEVRSETTGLMRGIRNVAPGEEDDFSINETQTFRDEVQTLRLSTWGIGIGLTL
;
A
#
# COMPACT_ATOMS: atom_id res chain seq x y z
N ALA A 1 18.11 -2.98 -8.24
CA ALA A 1 16.88 -3.26 -7.45
C ALA A 1 16.72 -4.76 -7.23
N GLU A 2 16.20 -5.19 -6.06
CA GLU A 2 15.91 -6.61 -5.75
C GLU A 2 14.51 -7.01 -6.21
N LEU A 3 13.55 -6.13 -6.05
CA LEU A 3 12.15 -6.37 -6.39
C LEU A 3 11.51 -5.08 -6.87
N SER A 4 10.72 -5.16 -7.94
CA SER A 4 9.96 -4.05 -8.50
C SER A 4 8.53 -4.52 -8.78
N LEU A 5 7.54 -3.86 -8.18
CA LEU A 5 6.12 -4.27 -8.23
C LEU A 5 5.21 -3.08 -8.54
N PRO A 6 4.26 -3.23 -9.47
CA PRO A 6 3.23 -2.23 -9.70
C PRO A 6 2.23 -2.18 -8.54
N GLU A 7 1.79 -0.99 -8.19
CA GLU A 7 0.73 -0.74 -7.23
C GLU A 7 -0.25 0.28 -7.83
N ALA A 8 -1.51 -0.10 -7.95
CA ALA A 8 -2.59 0.80 -8.33
C ALA A 8 -3.45 1.12 -7.10
N ARG A 9 -3.90 2.37 -6.96
CA ARG A 9 -4.63 2.81 -5.76
C ARG A 9 -5.90 3.58 -6.10
N LYS A 10 -6.95 3.30 -5.34
CA LYS A 10 -8.21 4.05 -5.33
C LYS A 10 -8.46 4.54 -3.91
N TRP A 11 -8.40 5.86 -3.73
CA TRP A 11 -8.76 6.52 -2.48
C TRP A 11 -10.28 6.65 -2.32
N GLY A 12 -10.74 6.73 -1.08
CA GLY A 12 -12.14 6.96 -0.77
C GLY A 12 -13.07 5.81 -1.16
N GLY A 13 -12.56 4.58 -1.16
CA GLY A 13 -13.35 3.38 -1.41
C GLY A 13 -14.41 3.14 -0.34
N ILE A 14 -15.46 2.41 -0.74
CA ILE A 14 -16.53 1.97 0.15
C ILE A 14 -16.50 0.45 0.21
N ILE A 15 -16.45 -0.09 1.41
CA ILE A 15 -16.54 -1.52 1.70
C ILE A 15 -17.87 -1.80 2.39
N GLN A 16 -18.57 -2.81 1.95
CA GLN A 16 -19.87 -3.20 2.50
C GLN A 16 -19.84 -4.64 3.00
N VAL A 17 -20.37 -4.88 4.20
CA VAL A 17 -20.60 -6.21 4.76
C VAL A 17 -22.00 -6.24 5.40
N LYS A 18 -22.92 -7.04 4.85
CA LYS A 18 -24.31 -7.05 5.31
C LYS A 18 -24.87 -5.62 5.40
N ASN A 19 -25.19 -5.16 6.60
CA ASN A 19 -25.74 -3.82 6.86
C ASN A 19 -24.70 -2.81 7.35
N ARG A 20 -23.39 -3.13 7.27
CA ARG A 20 -22.31 -2.23 7.68
C ARG A 20 -21.57 -1.73 6.45
N ASN A 21 -21.27 -0.45 6.42
CA ASN A 21 -20.44 0.19 5.40
C ASN A 21 -19.29 0.93 6.09
N ILE A 22 -18.10 0.79 5.51
CA ILE A 22 -16.95 1.65 5.85
C ILE A 22 -16.62 2.47 4.62
N THR A 23 -16.44 3.76 4.81
CA THR A 23 -16.05 4.71 3.76
C THR A 23 -14.64 5.24 4.01
N GLY A 24 -14.03 5.85 3.00
CA GLY A 24 -12.69 6.44 3.12
C GLY A 24 -11.55 5.42 3.07
N ILE A 25 -11.84 4.17 2.75
CA ILE A 25 -10.85 3.10 2.67
C ILE A 25 -10.01 3.22 1.40
N SER A 26 -8.71 2.96 1.51
CA SER A 26 -7.83 2.82 0.36
C SER A 26 -7.95 1.41 -0.22
N ILE A 27 -8.30 1.29 -1.50
CA ILE A 27 -8.31 0.02 -2.21
C ILE A 27 -7.05 -0.05 -3.07
N ILE A 28 -6.25 -1.09 -2.88
CA ILE A 28 -4.95 -1.25 -3.53
C ILE A 28 -4.98 -2.51 -4.38
N GLY A 29 -4.62 -2.35 -5.65
CA GLY A 29 -4.36 -3.44 -6.57
C GLY A 29 -2.86 -3.72 -6.66
N VAL A 30 -2.43 -4.93 -6.32
CA VAL A 30 -1.03 -5.35 -6.34
C VAL A 30 -0.88 -6.77 -6.87
N PRO A 31 0.30 -7.18 -7.39
CA PRO A 31 0.56 -8.58 -7.72
C PRO A 31 0.75 -9.44 -6.46
N PHE A 32 0.61 -10.76 -6.59
CA PHE A 32 0.78 -11.72 -5.48
C PHE A 32 2.15 -11.61 -4.79
N SER A 33 3.19 -11.24 -5.54
CA SER A 33 4.55 -11.06 -5.04
C SER A 33 4.71 -9.90 -4.04
N TYR A 34 3.69 -9.05 -3.90
CA TYR A 34 3.63 -7.99 -2.87
C TYR A 34 3.70 -8.57 -1.45
N ALA A 35 3.33 -9.84 -1.25
CA ALA A 35 3.54 -10.56 0.00
C ALA A 35 5.01 -10.58 0.48
N ASN A 36 5.97 -10.42 -0.44
CA ASN A 36 7.41 -10.37 -0.13
C ASN A 36 7.88 -8.99 0.38
N LEU A 37 7.00 -7.98 0.34
CA LEU A 37 7.26 -6.68 0.93
C LEU A 37 6.80 -6.64 2.40
N PRO A 38 7.46 -5.84 3.25
CA PRO A 38 7.00 -5.65 4.64
C PRO A 38 5.52 -5.24 4.73
N ALA A 39 5.03 -4.45 3.76
CA ALA A 39 3.64 -4.01 3.69
C ALA A 39 2.64 -5.14 3.47
N GLY A 40 3.07 -6.27 2.89
CA GLY A 40 2.26 -7.47 2.66
C GLY A 40 2.29 -8.50 3.80
N THR A 41 2.95 -8.21 4.94
CA THR A 41 3.06 -9.15 6.06
C THR A 41 1.68 -9.46 6.66
N ILE A 42 1.34 -10.75 6.69
CA ILE A 42 0.06 -11.27 7.18
C ILE A 42 0.10 -11.51 8.70
N SER A 43 -0.96 -11.12 9.40
CA SER A 43 -1.19 -11.43 10.81
C SER A 43 -1.90 -12.77 10.97
N TYR A 44 -2.97 -12.98 10.21
CA TYR A 44 -3.70 -14.26 10.17
C TYR A 44 -4.36 -14.46 8.80
N GLY A 45 -4.62 -15.73 8.45
CA GLY A 45 -4.97 -16.11 7.09
C GLY A 45 -3.75 -16.20 6.18
N ARG A 46 -3.90 -15.83 4.92
CA ARG A 46 -2.85 -15.84 3.90
C ARG A 46 -2.96 -14.65 2.95
N PHE A 47 -1.91 -14.39 2.21
CA PHE A 47 -2.00 -13.52 1.03
C PHE A 47 -2.65 -14.30 -0.13
N PHE A 48 -3.18 -13.61 -1.13
CA PHE A 48 -3.67 -14.31 -2.32
C PHE A 48 -2.51 -14.91 -3.11
N SER A 49 -2.78 -16.05 -3.74
CA SER A 49 -1.81 -16.84 -4.48
C SER A 49 -1.56 -16.27 -5.88
N GLN A 50 -0.50 -16.76 -6.54
CA GLN A 50 -0.24 -16.46 -7.94
C GLN A 50 -1.40 -16.84 -8.85
N PHE A 51 -2.07 -17.95 -8.58
CA PHE A 51 -3.24 -18.39 -9.33
C PHE A 51 -4.38 -17.37 -9.20
N GLU A 52 -4.67 -16.93 -7.99
CA GLU A 52 -5.72 -15.92 -7.72
C GLU A 52 -5.44 -14.59 -8.42
N ASP A 53 -4.17 -14.18 -8.48
CA ASP A 53 -3.75 -12.97 -9.20
C ASP A 53 -3.88 -13.14 -10.72
N GLN A 54 -3.39 -14.24 -11.28
CA GLN A 54 -3.45 -14.52 -12.72
C GLN A 54 -4.88 -14.66 -13.26
N TYR A 55 -5.75 -15.30 -12.49
CA TYR A 55 -7.16 -15.52 -12.89
C TYR A 55 -8.12 -14.45 -12.39
N SER A 56 -7.59 -13.32 -11.88
CA SER A 56 -8.40 -12.18 -11.45
C SER A 56 -9.51 -12.57 -10.46
N THR A 57 -9.18 -13.45 -9.50
CA THR A 57 -10.18 -13.88 -8.51
C THR A 57 -10.55 -12.74 -7.58
N ASN A 58 -11.75 -12.81 -7.02
CA ASN A 58 -12.22 -11.82 -6.06
C ASN A 58 -11.76 -12.18 -4.64
N SER A 59 -10.44 -12.25 -4.43
CA SER A 59 -9.81 -12.42 -3.12
C SER A 59 -9.40 -11.07 -2.56
N ALA A 60 -9.56 -10.87 -1.24
CA ALA A 60 -9.19 -9.63 -0.57
C ALA A 60 -8.37 -9.90 0.70
N VAL A 61 -7.34 -9.08 0.91
CA VAL A 61 -6.57 -9.00 2.16
C VAL A 61 -6.90 -7.67 2.82
N LEU A 62 -7.31 -7.72 4.09
CA LEU A 62 -7.75 -6.54 4.83
C LEU A 62 -6.62 -5.91 5.64
N GLY A 63 -6.61 -4.61 5.73
CA GLY A 63 -5.90 -3.88 6.77
C GLY A 63 -6.51 -4.17 8.15
N TRP A 64 -5.70 -4.05 9.19
CA TRP A 64 -6.12 -4.40 10.55
C TRP A 64 -7.37 -3.64 11.01
N ASN A 65 -7.41 -2.31 10.81
CA ASN A 65 -8.54 -1.49 11.23
C ASN A 65 -9.82 -1.83 10.46
N VAL A 66 -9.70 -2.12 9.16
CA VAL A 66 -10.83 -2.56 8.33
C VAL A 66 -11.39 -3.88 8.84
N ALA A 67 -10.51 -4.86 9.11
CA ALA A 67 -10.91 -6.16 9.64
C ALA A 67 -11.60 -6.02 11.01
N SER A 68 -11.00 -5.27 11.95
CA SER A 68 -11.54 -5.07 13.30
C SER A 68 -12.90 -4.35 13.29
N THR A 69 -13.10 -3.41 12.36
CA THR A 69 -14.36 -2.65 12.26
C THR A 69 -15.48 -3.49 11.64
N LEU A 70 -15.16 -4.26 10.57
CA LEU A 70 -16.17 -5.09 9.89
C LEU A 70 -16.49 -6.37 10.64
N PHE A 71 -15.50 -6.95 11.30
CA PHE A 71 -15.55 -8.24 11.97
C PHE A 71 -15.02 -8.15 13.40
N PRO A 72 -15.74 -7.47 14.32
CA PRO A 72 -15.26 -7.26 15.70
C PRO A 72 -15.06 -8.58 16.46
N ASP A 73 -15.75 -9.64 16.06
CA ASP A 73 -15.61 -10.98 16.64
C ASP A 73 -14.38 -11.74 16.15
N GLY A 74 -13.60 -11.16 15.24
CA GLY A 74 -12.32 -11.70 14.77
C GLY A 74 -12.41 -12.75 13.66
N ASP A 75 -13.60 -13.11 13.16
CA ASP A 75 -13.80 -14.15 12.14
C ASP A 75 -13.88 -13.59 10.71
N ALA A 76 -12.91 -12.76 10.31
CA ALA A 76 -12.89 -12.14 8.98
C ALA A 76 -12.61 -13.14 7.84
N ILE A 77 -11.81 -14.18 8.08
CA ILE A 77 -11.35 -15.11 7.03
C ILE A 77 -12.51 -15.95 6.50
N GLY A 78 -12.59 -16.09 5.16
CA GLY A 78 -13.68 -16.79 4.47
C GLY A 78 -14.99 -16.00 4.39
N ARG A 79 -15.05 -14.80 5.01
CA ARG A 79 -16.22 -13.92 4.88
C ARG A 79 -16.19 -13.14 3.60
N ASN A 80 -17.37 -12.72 3.13
CA ASN A 80 -17.50 -11.91 1.94
C ASN A 80 -17.71 -10.44 2.26
N ILE A 81 -16.98 -9.59 1.56
CA ILE A 81 -17.13 -8.14 1.53
C ILE A 81 -17.52 -7.69 0.12
N LYS A 82 -18.14 -6.54 -0.03
CA LYS A 82 -18.42 -5.94 -1.34
C LYS A 82 -17.51 -4.74 -1.59
N ILE A 83 -16.86 -4.73 -2.75
CA ILE A 83 -15.99 -3.64 -3.24
C ILE A 83 -16.43 -3.31 -4.67
N GLY A 84 -16.81 -2.06 -4.93
CA GLY A 84 -17.22 -1.65 -6.28
C GLY A 84 -18.37 -2.48 -6.85
N GLY A 85 -19.28 -2.95 -6.01
CA GLY A 85 -20.42 -3.80 -6.38
C GLY A 85 -20.10 -5.29 -6.53
N ARG A 86 -18.82 -5.71 -6.48
CA ARG A 86 -18.40 -7.12 -6.57
C ARG A 86 -18.20 -7.72 -5.18
N SER A 87 -18.49 -9.00 -5.03
CA SER A 87 -18.24 -9.77 -3.81
C SER A 87 -16.79 -10.28 -3.80
N PHE A 88 -16.11 -10.14 -2.67
CA PHE A 88 -14.74 -10.60 -2.45
C PHE A 88 -14.70 -11.48 -1.21
N GLU A 89 -13.99 -12.61 -1.29
CA GLU A 89 -13.67 -13.43 -0.14
C GLU A 89 -12.45 -12.86 0.59
N VAL A 90 -12.56 -12.69 1.90
CA VAL A 90 -11.44 -12.29 2.74
C VAL A 90 -10.53 -13.49 2.98
N VAL A 91 -9.30 -13.44 2.47
CA VAL A 91 -8.32 -14.53 2.59
C VAL A 91 -7.24 -14.25 3.63
N GLY A 92 -7.04 -13.00 4.02
CA GLY A 92 -6.05 -12.63 5.03
C GLY A 92 -6.26 -11.25 5.62
N VAL A 93 -5.54 -11.00 6.73
CA VAL A 93 -5.48 -9.71 7.41
C VAL A 93 -4.01 -9.36 7.65
N ILE A 94 -3.59 -8.17 7.24
CA ILE A 94 -2.21 -7.70 7.45
C ILE A 94 -1.95 -7.38 8.92
N ILE A 95 -0.69 -7.46 9.31
CA ILE A 95 -0.26 -7.14 10.67
C ILE A 95 -0.57 -5.69 11.01
N LYS A 96 -1.08 -5.43 12.22
CA LYS A 96 -1.31 -4.07 12.71
C LYS A 96 -0.01 -3.30 12.78
N ARG A 97 0.04 -2.14 12.16
CA ARG A 97 1.21 -1.26 12.21
C ARG A 97 1.21 -0.40 13.48
N GLY A 98 0.03 -0.05 13.99
CA GLY A 98 -0.15 0.59 15.31
C GLY A 98 0.53 1.94 15.46
N ASN A 99 1.02 2.54 14.38
CA ASN A 99 1.65 3.85 14.36
C ASN A 99 0.73 4.82 13.63
N MET A 100 0.45 5.96 14.24
CA MET A 100 -0.46 7.00 13.69
C MET A 100 -0.06 7.42 12.26
N MET A 101 1.24 7.37 11.93
CA MET A 101 1.76 7.67 10.60
C MET A 101 1.57 6.55 9.57
N MET A 102 1.31 5.31 10.03
CA MET A 102 1.06 4.15 9.18
C MET A 102 -0.42 3.72 9.20
N ASP A 103 -1.28 4.56 9.76
CA ASP A 103 -2.72 4.30 9.91
C ASP A 103 -3.41 4.08 8.55
N PHE A 104 -2.87 4.69 7.48
CA PHE A 104 -3.33 4.46 6.11
C PHE A 104 -3.12 3.01 5.65
N VAL A 105 -2.10 2.30 6.18
CA VAL A 105 -1.86 0.87 5.89
C VAL A 105 -2.87 -0.01 6.61
N ASP A 106 -3.25 0.37 7.83
CA ASP A 106 -4.26 -0.35 8.60
C ASP A 106 -5.69 -0.09 8.06
N ASN A 107 -5.89 1.01 7.31
CA ASN A 107 -7.15 1.42 6.68
C ASN A 107 -7.21 1.16 5.17
N GLN A 108 -6.72 0.01 4.72
CA GLN A 108 -6.72 -0.39 3.32
C GLN A 108 -7.29 -1.77 3.08
N VAL A 109 -7.66 -2.03 1.82
CA VAL A 109 -7.96 -3.38 1.32
C VAL A 109 -7.10 -3.64 0.10
N ILE A 110 -6.46 -4.79 0.08
CA ILE A 110 -5.55 -5.24 -0.96
C ILE A 110 -6.25 -6.31 -1.78
N ILE A 111 -6.27 -6.15 -3.09
CA ILE A 111 -6.85 -7.09 -4.06
C ILE A 111 -5.86 -7.36 -5.19
N PRO A 112 -5.99 -8.45 -5.96
CA PRO A 112 -5.19 -8.68 -7.15
C PRO A 112 -5.26 -7.49 -8.13
N ILE A 113 -4.13 -7.10 -8.70
CA ILE A 113 -4.04 -5.91 -9.57
C ILE A 113 -4.90 -6.07 -10.84
N SER A 114 -4.99 -7.27 -11.37
CA SER A 114 -5.83 -7.61 -12.51
C SER A 114 -7.32 -7.39 -12.18
N THR A 115 -7.76 -7.82 -11.00
CA THR A 115 -9.12 -7.59 -10.48
C THR A 115 -9.39 -6.11 -10.24
N PHE A 116 -8.39 -5.38 -9.70
CA PHE A 116 -8.49 -3.92 -9.51
C PHE A 116 -8.76 -3.20 -10.82
N PHE A 117 -7.99 -3.48 -11.87
CA PHE A 117 -8.22 -2.87 -13.19
C PHE A 117 -9.52 -3.32 -13.83
N GLY A 118 -9.98 -4.54 -13.56
CA GLY A 118 -11.30 -5.02 -13.99
C GLY A 118 -12.48 -4.27 -13.37
N ILE A 119 -12.30 -3.63 -12.20
CA ILE A 119 -13.34 -2.83 -11.53
C ILE A 119 -13.22 -1.35 -11.89
N TYR A 120 -12.01 -0.82 -11.85
CA TYR A 120 -11.77 0.62 -11.90
C TYR A 120 -11.21 1.11 -13.23
N GLY A 121 -10.87 0.21 -14.14
CA GLY A 121 -10.17 0.52 -15.41
C GLY A 121 -8.69 0.84 -15.19
N SER A 122 -7.91 0.84 -16.25
CA SER A 122 -6.47 1.16 -16.26
C SER A 122 -6.17 2.53 -16.88
N ILE A 123 -7.04 3.06 -17.73
CA ILE A 123 -6.82 4.30 -18.48
C ILE A 123 -6.93 5.51 -17.54
N GLY A 124 -5.95 6.43 -17.64
CA GLY A 124 -5.92 7.67 -16.85
C GLY A 124 -5.67 7.48 -15.36
N ARG A 125 -5.15 6.33 -14.96
CA ARG A 125 -4.77 6.07 -13.56
C ARG A 125 -3.28 6.15 -13.36
N SER A 126 -2.89 6.77 -12.26
CA SER A 126 -1.52 6.68 -11.77
C SER A 126 -1.27 5.29 -11.18
N VAL A 127 -0.17 4.69 -11.59
CA VAL A 127 0.36 3.45 -11.03
C VAL A 127 1.68 3.81 -10.37
N SER A 128 1.84 3.46 -9.12
CA SER A 128 3.12 3.55 -8.43
C SER A 128 3.91 2.27 -8.67
N ILE A 129 5.23 2.37 -8.65
CA ILE A 129 6.12 1.21 -8.70
C ILE A 129 6.82 1.15 -7.35
N ALA A 130 6.53 0.10 -6.58
CA ALA A 130 7.23 -0.17 -5.33
C ALA A 130 8.55 -0.87 -5.68
N VAL A 131 9.68 -0.27 -5.29
CA VAL A 131 11.02 -0.81 -5.52
C VAL A 131 11.64 -1.14 -4.16
N LYS A 132 12.15 -2.36 -4.02
CA LYS A 132 12.87 -2.81 -2.83
C LYS A 132 14.37 -2.88 -3.13
N ALA A 133 15.17 -2.14 -2.37
CA ALA A 133 16.62 -2.32 -2.32
C ALA A 133 16.98 -3.55 -1.49
N GLY A 134 17.98 -4.31 -1.92
CA GLY A 134 18.43 -5.51 -1.19
C GLY A 134 19.06 -5.17 0.16
N LYS A 135 19.72 -4.01 0.25
CA LYS A 135 20.37 -3.49 1.46
C LYS A 135 20.17 -1.98 1.54
N ALA A 136 20.18 -1.43 2.76
CA ALA A 136 20.04 0.01 2.99
C ALA A 136 21.15 0.83 2.31
N GLU A 137 22.39 0.30 2.31
CA GLU A 137 23.55 0.97 1.72
C GLU A 137 23.44 1.14 0.19
N LEU A 138 22.59 0.35 -0.47
CA LEU A 138 22.35 0.41 -1.92
C LEU A 138 21.21 1.37 -2.31
N MET A 139 20.62 2.07 -1.35
CA MET A 139 19.44 2.90 -1.60
C MET A 139 19.71 4.00 -2.62
N ASP A 140 20.81 4.73 -2.48
CA ASP A 140 21.19 5.82 -3.40
C ASP A 140 21.49 5.30 -4.80
N GLU A 141 22.12 4.13 -4.91
CA GLU A 141 22.39 3.47 -6.20
C GLU A 141 21.08 3.06 -6.88
N VAL A 142 20.18 2.40 -6.12
CA VAL A 142 18.86 1.99 -6.62
C VAL A 142 18.00 3.19 -7.00
N ARG A 143 18.08 4.30 -6.25
CA ARG A 143 17.42 5.56 -6.62
C ARG A 143 17.93 6.08 -7.97
N SER A 144 19.24 6.18 -8.12
CA SER A 144 19.86 6.69 -9.35
C SER A 144 19.53 5.81 -10.56
N GLU A 145 19.62 4.49 -10.41
CA GLU A 145 19.22 3.51 -11.43
C GLU A 145 17.74 3.68 -11.81
N THR A 146 16.86 3.74 -10.81
CA THR A 146 15.41 3.90 -11.01
C THR A 146 15.09 5.21 -11.71
N THR A 147 15.71 6.32 -11.31
CA THR A 147 15.56 7.63 -11.97
C THR A 147 15.96 7.54 -13.43
N GLY A 148 17.14 6.98 -13.74
CA GLY A 148 17.62 6.86 -15.11
C GLY A 148 16.68 6.01 -15.99
N LEU A 149 16.21 4.88 -15.47
CA LEU A 149 15.25 4.01 -16.17
C LEU A 149 13.91 4.72 -16.41
N MET A 150 13.37 5.42 -15.39
CA MET A 150 12.10 6.14 -15.51
C MET A 150 12.20 7.29 -16.51
N ARG A 151 13.29 8.09 -16.50
CA ARG A 151 13.52 9.13 -17.50
C ARG A 151 13.52 8.56 -18.92
N GLY A 152 14.17 7.39 -19.12
CA GLY A 152 14.17 6.69 -20.41
C GLY A 152 12.79 6.21 -20.85
N ILE A 153 12.02 5.58 -19.95
CA ILE A 153 10.67 5.06 -20.23
C ILE A 153 9.69 6.21 -20.55
N ARG A 154 9.82 7.34 -19.86
CA ARG A 154 8.93 8.49 -20.00
C ARG A 154 9.39 9.50 -21.05
N ASN A 155 10.54 9.26 -21.70
CA ASN A 155 11.14 10.13 -22.69
C ASN A 155 11.41 11.56 -22.17
N VAL A 156 11.84 11.70 -20.91
CA VAL A 156 12.25 12.99 -20.32
C VAL A 156 13.58 13.41 -20.91
N ALA A 157 13.62 14.56 -21.57
CA ALA A 157 14.83 15.04 -22.23
C ALA A 157 15.95 15.45 -21.25
N PRO A 158 17.22 15.37 -21.64
CA PRO A 158 18.31 15.86 -20.82
C PRO A 158 18.11 17.34 -20.44
N GLY A 159 18.17 17.64 -19.13
CA GLY A 159 17.97 18.99 -18.60
C GLY A 159 16.54 19.38 -18.28
N GLU A 160 15.55 18.55 -18.62
CA GLU A 160 14.17 18.75 -18.19
C GLU A 160 13.94 18.17 -16.79
N GLU A 161 12.98 18.74 -16.06
CA GLU A 161 12.52 18.22 -14.77
C GLU A 161 11.80 16.87 -14.92
N ASP A 162 11.91 16.03 -13.90
CA ASP A 162 11.23 14.73 -13.88
C ASP A 162 9.72 14.93 -13.77
N ASP A 163 8.94 14.24 -14.58
CA ASP A 163 7.47 14.20 -14.53
C ASP A 163 6.95 13.09 -13.60
N PHE A 164 7.82 12.55 -12.76
CA PHE A 164 7.54 11.54 -11.74
C PHE A 164 8.26 11.91 -10.42
N SER A 165 7.84 11.29 -9.32
CA SER A 165 8.50 11.46 -8.02
C SER A 165 8.92 10.11 -7.45
N ILE A 166 10.05 10.09 -6.77
CA ILE A 166 10.53 8.95 -6.00
C ILE A 166 10.34 9.27 -4.52
N ASN A 167 9.51 8.46 -3.85
CA ASN A 167 9.23 8.58 -2.42
C ASN A 167 9.92 7.44 -1.67
N GLU A 168 10.72 7.78 -0.67
CA GLU A 168 11.41 6.81 0.17
C GLU A 168 10.82 6.75 1.56
N THR A 169 10.64 5.53 2.05
CA THR A 169 10.13 5.30 3.41
C THR A 169 11.13 5.79 4.48
N GLN A 170 12.40 5.80 4.16
CA GLN A 170 13.47 6.22 5.08
C GLN A 170 13.48 7.73 5.27
N THR A 171 13.44 8.50 4.17
CA THR A 171 13.39 9.98 4.21
C THR A 171 12.22 10.46 5.05
N PHE A 172 11.06 9.82 4.92
CA PHE A 172 9.89 10.13 5.72
C PHE A 172 10.09 9.86 7.22
N ARG A 173 10.82 8.79 7.59
CA ARG A 173 11.16 8.51 9.01
C ARG A 173 12.10 9.56 9.57
N ASP A 174 13.10 9.97 8.80
CA ASP A 174 14.12 10.93 9.21
C ASP A 174 13.53 12.34 9.38
N GLU A 175 12.65 12.78 8.47
CA GLU A 175 11.90 14.04 8.60
C GLU A 175 11.03 14.08 9.85
N VAL A 176 10.33 12.99 10.14
CA VAL A 176 9.50 12.86 11.34
C VAL A 176 10.34 12.84 12.61
N GLN A 177 11.49 12.16 12.59
CA GLN A 177 12.39 12.12 13.74
C GLN A 177 12.98 13.52 14.01
N THR A 178 13.30 14.25 12.96
CA THR A 178 13.78 15.64 13.04
C THR A 178 12.70 16.56 13.60
N LEU A 179 11.45 16.44 13.13
CA LEU A 179 10.31 17.19 13.66
C LEU A 179 10.04 16.89 15.15
N ARG A 180 10.14 15.64 15.57
CA ARG A 180 10.02 15.25 16.98
C ARG A 180 11.11 15.86 17.84
N LEU A 181 12.36 15.84 17.40
CA LEU A 181 13.47 16.44 18.13
C LEU A 181 13.36 17.95 18.25
N SER A 182 12.89 18.63 17.20
CA SER A 182 12.69 20.08 17.22
C SER A 182 11.53 20.50 18.15
N THR A 183 10.44 19.74 18.19
CA THR A 183 9.33 20.00 19.14
C THR A 183 9.69 19.74 20.60
N TRP A 184 10.54 18.76 20.88
CA TRP A 184 11.05 18.51 22.23
C TRP A 184 12.02 19.62 22.68
N GLY A 185 12.87 20.12 21.76
CA GLY A 185 13.78 21.24 22.03
C GLY A 185 13.06 22.54 22.41
N ILE A 186 11.91 22.80 21.81
CA ILE A 186 11.07 23.98 22.13
C ILE A 186 10.36 23.80 23.48
N GLY A 187 9.93 22.58 23.84
CA GLY A 187 9.27 22.30 25.11
C GLY A 187 10.16 22.47 26.33
N ILE A 188 11.47 22.21 26.21
CA ILE A 188 12.44 22.38 27.31
C ILE A 188 12.83 23.86 27.50
N GLY A 189 12.78 24.67 26.44
CA GLY A 189 13.10 26.10 26.51
C GLY A 189 12.01 26.98 27.18
N LEU A 190 10.82 26.43 27.43
CA LEU A 190 9.69 27.16 28.03
C LEU A 190 9.51 26.92 29.56
N THR A 191 10.38 26.10 30.16
CA THR A 191 10.32 25.74 31.60
C THR A 191 11.52 26.24 32.42
N LEU A 192 12.20 27.30 31.98
CA LEU A 192 13.24 28.02 32.78
C LEU A 192 12.82 29.43 33.05
#